data_ea6b46fd05b54dfa9e1a4d83f9cb548b
#
_entry.id   ea6b46fd05b54dfa9e1a4d83f9cb548b
#
_cell.length_a   1.000
_cell.length_b   1.000
_cell.length_c   1.000
_cell.angle_alpha   90.00
_cell.angle_beta   90.00
_cell.angle_gamma   90.00
#
_symmetry.space_group_name_H-M   'P 1'
#
loop_
_entity.id
_entity.type
_entity.pdbx_description
1 polymer ?
#
loop_
_entity_poly.entity_id
_entity_poly.type
_entity_poly.pdbx_seq_one_letter_code
_entity_poly.pdbx_strand_id
1 'polypeptide(L)'
;MGENNMIKTIKGLIVAAVISAFSFATYAADSKKPTRIPIHNWSSQVVMAYVIGGILEEMGGSAEYVPADSQKVYESIRIGDVDISHEVWQSAFGKSFDAARDAGGLLDWGDHVARSLEDMGYPNWVVDKGLCPGLPDWEALKAEACWKNFVTPDSGGKGRWLEGPQTWHQDLMPQRLTALGLDANWVVKFAGGADALWAELAAAKKEGRGTIIFNWTPNFTDGAGFTFIDFPPYTDGCRPVDGGSGACGSPDGYLKKAVSEKWTKTHPDAAAMFKKLAFTTGQIGAMAAYVDVDKMTHEDAGKKWLKKNKKVWKKFTK
;
A
#
# COMPACT_ATOMS: atom_id res chain seq x y z
N MET A 1 -57.32 -56.49 69.23
CA MET A 1 -57.39 -56.84 67.77
C MET A 1 -57.35 -55.52 66.98
N GLY A 2 -56.38 -55.28 66.28
CA GLY A 2 -56.24 -54.06 65.50
C GLY A 2 -54.78 -53.82 65.11
N GLU A 3 -54.44 -54.19 63.92
CA GLU A 3 -53.08 -54.13 63.37
C GLU A 3 -52.67 -52.73 63.03
N ASN A 4 -51.47 -52.38 63.50
CA ASN A 4 -50.77 -51.14 63.05
C ASN A 4 -50.09 -51.37 61.75
N ASN A 5 -50.48 -50.61 60.69
CA ASN A 5 -49.72 -50.52 59.45
C ASN A 5 -48.96 -49.20 59.40
N MET A 6 -47.66 -49.32 59.53
CA MET A 6 -46.71 -48.22 59.55
C MET A 6 -46.22 -48.01 58.12
N ILE A 7 -46.71 -46.98 57.46
CA ILE A 7 -46.28 -46.59 56.08
C ILE A 7 -44.94 -45.83 56.17
N LYS A 8 -43.87 -46.45 55.72
CA LYS A 8 -42.56 -45.82 55.61
C LYS A 8 -42.55 -44.95 54.32
N THR A 9 -42.50 -43.64 54.50
CA THR A 9 -42.32 -42.70 53.43
C THR A 9 -40.84 -42.66 52.99
N ILE A 10 -40.53 -43.15 51.81
CA ILE A 10 -39.19 -43.02 51.21
C ILE A 10 -39.13 -41.66 50.52
N LYS A 11 -38.35 -40.73 51.03
CA LYS A 11 -37.98 -39.48 50.34
C LYS A 11 -36.90 -39.77 49.29
N GLY A 12 -37.33 -39.87 48.06
CA GLY A 12 -36.37 -39.90 46.93
C GLY A 12 -35.80 -38.54 46.69
N LEU A 13 -34.50 -38.41 46.91
CA LEU A 13 -33.71 -37.23 46.47
C LEU A 13 -33.49 -37.30 44.96
N ILE A 14 -34.16 -36.46 44.21
CA ILE A 14 -33.86 -36.25 42.78
C ILE A 14 -32.70 -35.26 42.73
N VAL A 15 -31.48 -35.75 42.50
CA VAL A 15 -30.33 -34.90 42.15
C VAL A 15 -30.44 -34.53 40.66
N ALA A 16 -30.92 -33.34 40.39
CA ALA A 16 -30.87 -32.77 39.04
C ALA A 16 -29.41 -32.38 38.71
N ALA A 17 -28.71 -33.20 37.97
CA ALA A 17 -27.42 -32.84 37.40
C ALA A 17 -27.63 -31.81 36.28
N VAL A 18 -27.39 -30.52 36.60
CA VAL A 18 -27.31 -29.46 35.56
C VAL A 18 -26.00 -29.64 34.81
N ILE A 19 -26.07 -30.32 33.69
CA ILE A 19 -24.96 -30.37 32.73
C ILE A 19 -24.91 -28.99 32.04
N SER A 20 -24.07 -28.09 32.57
CA SER A 20 -23.72 -26.86 31.89
C SER A 20 -22.92 -27.23 30.65
N ALA A 21 -23.57 -27.26 29.48
CA ALA A 21 -22.93 -27.36 28.22
C ALA A 21 -22.13 -26.07 27.99
N PHE A 22 -20.87 -26.06 28.39
CA PHE A 22 -19.94 -25.07 27.91
C PHE A 22 -19.75 -25.33 26.39
N SER A 23 -20.45 -24.55 25.59
CA SER A 23 -20.16 -24.46 24.15
C SER A 23 -18.75 -23.87 24.01
N PHE A 24 -17.75 -24.72 23.96
CA PHE A 24 -16.45 -24.30 23.44
C PHE A 24 -16.70 -23.94 21.98
N ALA A 25 -16.70 -22.64 21.69
CA ALA A 25 -16.55 -22.20 20.31
C ALA A 25 -15.21 -22.78 19.83
N THR A 26 -15.27 -23.88 19.10
CA THR A 26 -14.10 -24.40 18.39
C THR A 26 -13.75 -23.36 17.36
N TYR A 27 -12.76 -22.50 17.64
CA TYR A 27 -12.13 -21.71 16.60
C TYR A 27 -11.63 -22.69 15.54
N ALA A 28 -12.14 -22.54 14.32
CA ALA A 28 -11.64 -23.33 13.20
C ALA A 28 -10.18 -22.95 12.98
N ALA A 29 -9.30 -23.97 13.02
CA ALA A 29 -7.90 -23.73 12.67
C ALA A 29 -7.76 -23.25 11.22
N ASP A 30 -6.71 -22.48 10.94
CA ASP A 30 -6.41 -22.04 9.59
C ASP A 30 -6.34 -23.20 8.59
N SER A 31 -6.82 -22.94 7.38
CA SER A 31 -6.66 -23.82 6.23
C SER A 31 -5.17 -24.07 5.97
N LYS A 32 -4.85 -25.28 5.46
CA LYS A 32 -3.50 -25.63 4.99
C LYS A 32 -3.18 -25.08 3.59
N LYS A 33 -4.15 -24.45 2.92
CA LYS A 33 -3.88 -23.78 1.63
C LYS A 33 -3.01 -22.56 1.86
N PRO A 34 -2.09 -22.24 0.94
CA PRO A 34 -1.28 -21.02 1.07
C PRO A 34 -2.15 -19.78 0.96
N THR A 35 -1.78 -18.72 1.69
CA THR A 35 -2.31 -17.38 1.49
C THR A 35 -1.71 -16.79 0.21
N ARG A 36 -2.55 -16.38 -0.74
CA ARG A 36 -2.12 -15.79 -2.01
C ARG A 36 -1.92 -14.30 -1.82
N ILE A 37 -0.65 -13.87 -1.89
CA ILE A 37 -0.19 -12.51 -1.66
C ILE A 37 0.19 -11.88 -3.00
N PRO A 38 -0.38 -10.74 -3.40
CA PRO A 38 -0.06 -10.12 -4.68
C PRO A 38 1.36 -9.55 -4.68
N ILE A 39 2.01 -9.63 -5.84
CA ILE A 39 3.29 -9.00 -6.14
C ILE A 39 3.07 -7.96 -7.24
N HIS A 40 3.42 -6.73 -6.94
CA HIS A 40 3.38 -5.59 -7.85
C HIS A 40 4.80 -5.17 -8.30
N ASN A 41 4.97 -3.96 -8.80
CA ASN A 41 6.20 -3.48 -9.43
C ASN A 41 6.86 -2.29 -8.68
N TRP A 42 6.78 -2.29 -7.34
CA TRP A 42 7.55 -1.39 -6.48
C TRP A 42 8.04 -2.11 -5.23
N SER A 43 9.22 -1.72 -4.75
CA SER A 43 10.02 -2.52 -3.82
C SER A 43 9.41 -2.68 -2.43
N SER A 44 8.79 -1.64 -1.85
CA SER A 44 8.18 -1.74 -0.51
C SER A 44 7.11 -2.83 -0.47
N GLN A 45 6.25 -2.86 -1.48
CA GLN A 45 5.15 -3.81 -1.60
C GLN A 45 5.68 -5.25 -1.70
N VAL A 46 6.66 -5.48 -2.57
CA VAL A 46 7.20 -6.83 -2.76
C VAL A 46 7.92 -7.31 -1.50
N VAL A 47 8.74 -6.47 -0.87
CA VAL A 47 9.42 -6.83 0.40
C VAL A 47 8.41 -7.07 1.51
N MET A 48 7.36 -6.25 1.61
CA MET A 48 6.30 -6.45 2.61
C MET A 48 5.53 -7.76 2.37
N ALA A 49 5.31 -8.17 1.11
CA ALA A 49 4.72 -9.47 0.80
C ALA A 49 5.57 -10.61 1.39
N TYR A 50 6.91 -10.58 1.20
CA TYR A 50 7.82 -11.58 1.80
C TYR A 50 7.87 -11.49 3.33
N VAL A 51 7.73 -10.29 3.91
CA VAL A 51 7.62 -10.13 5.37
C VAL A 51 6.35 -10.80 5.89
N ILE A 52 5.21 -10.57 5.24
CA ILE A 52 3.92 -11.16 5.62
C ILE A 52 3.98 -12.69 5.46
N GLY A 53 4.49 -13.18 4.33
CA GLY A 53 4.68 -14.61 4.10
C GLY A 53 5.52 -15.28 5.17
N GLY A 54 6.66 -14.67 5.54
CA GLY A 54 7.50 -15.21 6.62
C GLY A 54 6.83 -15.18 8.00
N ILE A 55 5.96 -14.20 8.28
CA ILE A 55 5.14 -14.20 9.51
C ILE A 55 4.13 -15.34 9.48
N LEU A 56 3.47 -15.59 8.36
CA LEU A 56 2.54 -16.71 8.17
C LEU A 56 3.24 -18.06 8.39
N GLU A 57 4.45 -18.23 7.84
CA GLU A 57 5.26 -19.42 8.03
C GLU A 57 5.64 -19.66 9.51
N GLU A 58 6.01 -18.62 10.24
CA GLU A 58 6.26 -18.67 11.70
C GLU A 58 4.99 -19.04 12.51
N MET A 59 3.80 -18.82 11.94
CA MET A 59 2.52 -19.25 12.51
C MET A 59 2.11 -20.66 12.07
N GLY A 60 2.90 -21.34 11.22
CA GLY A 60 2.62 -22.67 10.69
C GLY A 60 1.72 -22.71 9.46
N GLY A 61 1.48 -21.55 8.84
CA GLY A 61 0.83 -21.41 7.53
C GLY A 61 1.83 -21.40 6.39
N SER A 62 1.41 -20.94 5.22
CA SER A 62 2.26 -20.78 4.02
C SER A 62 1.76 -19.63 3.14
N ALA A 63 2.61 -19.13 2.27
CA ALA A 63 2.30 -18.06 1.33
C ALA A 63 2.58 -18.51 -0.12
N GLU A 64 1.77 -17.99 -1.04
CA GLU A 64 1.97 -18.06 -2.48
C GLU A 64 2.02 -16.62 -3.02
N TYR A 65 3.08 -16.29 -3.76
CA TYR A 65 3.27 -14.94 -4.29
C TYR A 65 2.76 -14.90 -5.74
N VAL A 66 1.74 -14.06 -5.98
CA VAL A 66 1.00 -14.02 -7.25
C VAL A 66 1.23 -12.69 -7.95
N PRO A 67 1.86 -12.64 -9.14
CA PRO A 67 1.92 -11.42 -9.92
C PRO A 67 0.51 -10.88 -10.22
N ALA A 68 0.27 -9.61 -9.92
CA ALA A 68 -1.04 -9.01 -10.08
C ALA A 68 -0.93 -7.56 -10.59
N ASP A 69 -1.85 -7.18 -11.46
CA ASP A 69 -2.05 -5.78 -11.85
C ASP A 69 -2.54 -4.97 -10.64
N SER A 70 -1.94 -3.81 -10.41
CA SER A 70 -2.17 -3.02 -9.19
C SER A 70 -3.57 -2.38 -9.11
N GLN A 71 -4.27 -2.21 -10.23
CA GLN A 71 -5.66 -1.73 -10.25
C GLN A 71 -6.66 -2.89 -10.16
N LYS A 72 -6.40 -3.98 -10.89
CA LYS A 72 -7.32 -5.12 -10.99
C LYS A 72 -7.26 -6.06 -9.79
N VAL A 73 -6.23 -5.96 -8.96
CA VAL A 73 -6.05 -6.82 -7.79
C VAL A 73 -7.24 -6.81 -6.83
N TYR A 74 -7.93 -5.67 -6.70
CA TYR A 74 -9.09 -5.55 -5.80
C TYR A 74 -10.27 -6.40 -6.26
N GLU A 75 -10.50 -6.49 -7.57
CA GLU A 75 -11.51 -7.41 -8.11
C GLU A 75 -11.09 -8.86 -7.88
N SER A 76 -9.81 -9.20 -8.07
CA SER A 76 -9.29 -10.54 -7.79
C SER A 76 -9.45 -10.93 -6.33
N ILE A 77 -9.28 -9.98 -5.38
CA ILE A 77 -9.54 -10.18 -3.95
C ILE A 77 -11.02 -10.40 -3.70
N ARG A 78 -11.89 -9.58 -4.32
CA ARG A 78 -13.34 -9.64 -4.19
C ARG A 78 -13.89 -11.02 -4.56
N ILE A 79 -13.44 -11.57 -5.67
CA ILE A 79 -13.88 -12.90 -6.15
C ILE A 79 -13.12 -14.05 -5.46
N GLY A 80 -12.03 -13.76 -4.76
CA GLY A 80 -11.24 -14.73 -3.99
C GLY A 80 -10.17 -15.45 -4.80
N ASP A 81 -9.62 -14.85 -5.85
CA ASP A 81 -8.46 -15.36 -6.61
C ASP A 81 -7.13 -14.89 -5.99
N VAL A 82 -7.15 -13.77 -5.27
CA VAL A 82 -6.09 -13.26 -4.40
C VAL A 82 -6.69 -13.09 -3.02
N ASP A 83 -5.89 -13.27 -1.95
CA ASP A 83 -6.44 -13.32 -0.60
C ASP A 83 -6.32 -12.00 0.15
N ILE A 84 -5.25 -11.24 -0.07
CA ILE A 84 -4.96 -9.99 0.63
C ILE A 84 -4.39 -8.93 -0.31
N SER A 85 -4.50 -7.65 0.09
CA SER A 85 -3.63 -6.56 -0.36
C SER A 85 -3.12 -5.81 0.86
N HIS A 86 -1.83 -5.57 0.92
CA HIS A 86 -1.16 -4.98 2.07
C HIS A 86 -0.71 -3.54 1.84
N GLU A 87 -0.85 -3.02 0.63
CA GLU A 87 -0.62 -1.62 0.27
C GLU A 87 -1.74 -1.12 -0.65
N VAL A 88 -2.82 -0.58 -0.07
CA VAL A 88 -3.87 0.14 -0.78
C VAL A 88 -3.58 1.63 -0.63
N TRP A 89 -3.03 2.23 -1.67
CA TRP A 89 -2.69 3.65 -1.75
C TRP A 89 -3.91 4.46 -2.18
N GLN A 90 -4.30 5.47 -1.40
CA GLN A 90 -5.54 6.23 -1.65
C GLN A 90 -5.54 6.93 -3.00
N SER A 91 -4.45 7.61 -3.33
CA SER A 91 -4.38 8.41 -4.55
C SER A 91 -4.43 7.53 -5.80
N ALA A 92 -3.61 6.48 -5.85
CA ALA A 92 -3.51 5.61 -7.03
C ALA A 92 -4.68 4.63 -7.14
N PHE A 93 -5.08 3.99 -6.03
CA PHE A 93 -5.94 2.79 -6.08
C PHE A 93 -7.25 2.92 -5.32
N GLY A 94 -7.48 4.02 -4.60
CA GLY A 94 -8.66 4.19 -3.74
C GLY A 94 -9.99 3.94 -4.46
N LYS A 95 -10.15 4.41 -5.68
CA LYS A 95 -11.38 4.20 -6.47
C LYS A 95 -11.62 2.73 -6.81
N SER A 96 -10.59 2.00 -7.24
CA SER A 96 -10.71 0.57 -7.56
C SER A 96 -10.97 -0.26 -6.32
N PHE A 97 -10.32 0.10 -5.20
CA PHE A 97 -10.58 -0.49 -3.89
C PHE A 97 -12.02 -0.27 -3.43
N ASP A 98 -12.51 0.98 -3.46
CA ASP A 98 -13.87 1.33 -3.04
C ASP A 98 -14.91 0.61 -3.88
N ALA A 99 -14.76 0.60 -5.20
CA ALA A 99 -15.67 -0.10 -6.11
C ALA A 99 -15.76 -1.60 -5.81
N ALA A 100 -14.62 -2.26 -5.55
CA ALA A 100 -14.60 -3.68 -5.23
C ALA A 100 -15.18 -3.96 -3.82
N ARG A 101 -14.90 -3.09 -2.83
CA ARG A 101 -15.49 -3.19 -1.49
C ARG A 101 -17.01 -3.05 -1.54
N ASP A 102 -17.52 -2.06 -2.25
CA ASP A 102 -18.95 -1.76 -2.33
C ASP A 102 -19.73 -2.84 -3.10
N ALA A 103 -19.06 -3.55 -4.02
CA ALA A 103 -19.61 -4.71 -4.69
C ALA A 103 -19.67 -5.98 -3.79
N GLY A 104 -19.05 -5.95 -2.61
CA GLY A 104 -19.04 -7.05 -1.64
C GLY A 104 -18.05 -8.17 -1.95
N GLY A 105 -17.56 -8.85 -0.91
CA GLY A 105 -16.57 -9.93 -1.00
C GLY A 105 -15.12 -9.49 -0.77
N LEU A 106 -14.83 -8.18 -0.82
CA LEU A 106 -13.61 -7.55 -0.33
C LEU A 106 -13.93 -6.76 0.93
N LEU A 107 -13.08 -6.86 1.95
CA LEU A 107 -13.22 -6.14 3.21
C LEU A 107 -12.06 -5.16 3.40
N ASP A 108 -12.38 -3.94 3.88
CA ASP A 108 -11.39 -3.00 4.41
C ASP A 108 -10.83 -3.57 5.72
N TRP A 109 -9.52 -3.83 5.73
CA TRP A 109 -8.84 -4.47 6.87
C TRP A 109 -8.06 -3.47 7.73
N GLY A 110 -8.29 -2.18 7.51
CA GLY A 110 -7.74 -1.07 8.29
C GLY A 110 -6.40 -0.54 7.79
N ASP A 111 -6.00 0.57 8.39
CA ASP A 111 -4.87 1.37 7.96
C ASP A 111 -3.53 0.84 8.51
N HIS A 112 -2.44 1.19 7.84
CA HIS A 112 -1.13 1.24 8.46
C HIS A 112 -1.02 2.48 9.37
N VAL A 113 0.03 2.55 10.19
CA VAL A 113 0.37 3.79 10.92
C VAL A 113 0.85 4.88 9.96
N ALA A 114 1.50 4.47 8.88
CA ALA A 114 1.95 5.34 7.81
C ALA A 114 0.76 5.97 7.06
N ARG A 115 0.88 7.25 6.76
CA ARG A 115 0.03 7.96 5.79
C ARG A 115 0.68 7.90 4.42
N SER A 116 -0.09 8.11 3.37
CA SER A 116 0.40 8.14 1.99
C SER A 116 0.29 9.52 1.37
N LEU A 117 1.34 9.94 0.66
CA LEU A 117 1.29 11.01 -0.33
C LEU A 117 1.94 10.48 -1.60
N GLU A 118 1.31 10.70 -2.74
CA GLU A 118 1.75 10.22 -4.05
C GLU A 118 1.64 11.40 -5.02
N ASP A 119 2.76 11.99 -5.43
CA ASP A 119 2.74 13.15 -6.32
C ASP A 119 4.06 13.33 -7.09
N MET A 120 4.11 14.32 -7.96
CA MET A 120 5.33 14.73 -8.64
C MET A 120 6.24 15.49 -7.69
N GLY A 121 7.53 15.26 -7.82
CA GLY A 121 8.53 15.96 -7.02
C GLY A 121 9.90 15.95 -7.68
N TYR A 122 10.87 16.48 -6.99
CA TYR A 122 12.22 16.68 -7.49
C TYR A 122 13.26 16.45 -6.40
N PRO A 123 14.49 16.02 -6.76
CA PRO A 123 15.59 15.94 -5.80
C PRO A 123 16.12 17.34 -5.45
N ASN A 124 16.50 17.55 -4.19
CA ASN A 124 16.85 18.88 -3.66
C ASN A 124 17.99 19.56 -4.43
N TRP A 125 18.91 18.81 -5.07
CA TRP A 125 19.96 19.43 -5.89
C TRP A 125 19.43 20.30 -7.04
N VAL A 126 18.16 20.12 -7.43
CA VAL A 126 17.52 20.96 -8.47
C VAL A 126 17.46 22.40 -7.98
N VAL A 127 17.05 22.63 -6.75
CA VAL A 127 17.02 23.95 -6.12
C VAL A 127 18.42 24.41 -5.75
N ASP A 128 19.24 23.54 -5.15
CA ASP A 128 20.60 23.85 -4.73
C ASP A 128 21.48 24.35 -5.91
N LYS A 129 21.22 23.88 -7.13
CA LYS A 129 21.91 24.28 -8.35
C LYS A 129 21.20 25.42 -9.11
N GLY A 130 20.08 25.92 -8.59
CA GLY A 130 19.30 26.98 -9.24
C GLY A 130 18.67 26.56 -10.58
N LEU A 131 18.41 25.26 -10.82
CA LEU A 131 17.87 24.76 -12.07
C LEU A 131 16.40 25.13 -12.30
N CYS A 132 15.65 25.40 -11.21
CA CYS A 132 14.27 25.87 -11.25
C CYS A 132 14.00 26.78 -10.04
N PRO A 133 14.36 28.07 -10.14
CA PRO A 133 14.07 29.03 -9.07
C PRO A 133 12.58 29.14 -8.81
N GLY A 134 12.18 29.14 -7.55
CA GLY A 134 10.79 29.23 -7.09
C GLY A 134 10.17 27.90 -6.67
N LEU A 135 10.76 26.75 -7.01
CA LEU A 135 10.33 25.48 -6.43
C LEU A 135 10.45 25.52 -4.89
N PRO A 136 9.51 24.95 -4.12
CA PRO A 136 8.50 23.95 -4.53
C PRO A 136 7.20 24.51 -5.16
N ASP A 137 6.99 25.82 -5.24
CA ASP A 137 5.78 26.36 -5.85
C ASP A 137 5.66 25.92 -7.32
N TRP A 138 4.56 25.25 -7.68
CA TRP A 138 4.28 24.76 -9.02
C TRP A 138 4.28 25.86 -10.09
N GLU A 139 4.00 27.09 -9.71
CA GLU A 139 4.04 28.25 -10.66
C GLU A 139 5.43 28.48 -11.24
N ALA A 140 6.48 28.09 -10.51
CA ALA A 140 7.85 28.14 -11.01
C ALA A 140 8.05 27.34 -12.30
N LEU A 141 7.24 26.32 -12.53
CA LEU A 141 7.31 25.47 -13.74
C LEU A 141 6.92 26.22 -15.02
N LYS A 142 6.23 27.36 -14.93
CA LYS A 142 5.87 28.19 -16.08
C LYS A 142 7.08 28.91 -16.68
N ALA A 143 8.10 29.15 -15.86
CA ALA A 143 9.28 29.93 -16.27
C ALA A 143 10.18 29.16 -17.24
N GLU A 144 10.63 29.84 -18.30
CA GLU A 144 11.57 29.27 -19.28
C GLU A 144 12.89 28.84 -18.63
N ALA A 145 13.38 29.64 -17.65
CA ALA A 145 14.56 29.34 -16.85
C ALA A 145 14.42 28.05 -16.02
N CYS A 146 13.19 27.56 -15.81
CA CYS A 146 12.93 26.28 -15.18
C CYS A 146 12.86 25.15 -16.22
N TRP A 147 11.81 25.11 -17.06
CA TRP A 147 11.50 23.95 -17.87
C TRP A 147 12.62 23.55 -18.85
N LYS A 148 13.43 24.50 -19.34
CA LYS A 148 14.58 24.20 -20.21
C LYS A 148 15.65 23.31 -19.58
N ASN A 149 15.81 23.36 -18.26
CA ASN A 149 16.76 22.51 -17.54
C ASN A 149 16.26 21.06 -17.35
N PHE A 150 15.02 20.77 -17.76
CA PHE A 150 14.39 19.44 -17.63
C PHE A 150 14.14 18.79 -19.01
N VAL A 151 14.64 19.37 -20.07
CA VAL A 151 14.53 18.80 -21.41
C VAL A 151 15.38 17.54 -21.50
N THR A 152 14.81 16.50 -22.09
CA THR A 152 15.45 15.21 -22.34
C THR A 152 15.31 14.81 -23.81
N PRO A 153 16.11 13.88 -24.35
CA PRO A 153 16.04 13.49 -25.75
C PRO A 153 14.65 13.01 -26.21
N ASP A 154 13.89 12.41 -25.29
CA ASP A 154 12.54 11.86 -25.55
C ASP A 154 11.41 12.86 -25.31
N SER A 155 11.70 14.06 -24.82
CA SER A 155 10.67 15.04 -24.43
C SER A 155 10.24 15.99 -25.56
N GLY A 156 10.85 15.89 -26.73
CA GLY A 156 10.47 16.75 -27.87
C GLY A 156 10.74 18.24 -27.65
N GLY A 157 11.77 18.57 -26.87
CA GLY A 157 12.16 19.97 -26.57
C GLY A 157 11.38 20.61 -25.43
N LYS A 158 10.49 19.88 -24.77
CA LYS A 158 9.76 20.30 -23.56
C LYS A 158 10.46 19.77 -22.30
N GLY A 159 10.19 20.37 -21.15
CA GLY A 159 10.53 19.78 -19.87
C GLY A 159 9.79 18.45 -19.68
N ARG A 160 10.44 17.47 -19.08
CA ARG A 160 9.86 16.14 -18.86
C ARG A 160 9.40 15.96 -17.42
N TRP A 161 8.16 15.51 -17.23
CA TRP A 161 7.70 14.82 -16.03
C TRP A 161 7.79 13.32 -16.29
N LEU A 162 8.53 12.58 -15.48
CA LEU A 162 8.56 11.13 -15.56
C LEU A 162 7.60 10.54 -14.53
N GLU A 163 6.45 10.08 -15.04
CA GLU A 163 5.41 9.39 -14.26
C GLU A 163 5.79 7.92 -14.08
N GLY A 164 5.17 7.25 -13.10
CA GLY A 164 5.18 5.81 -12.96
C GLY A 164 4.49 5.11 -14.14
N PRO A 165 4.29 3.79 -14.08
CA PRO A 165 3.49 3.09 -15.09
C PRO A 165 2.10 3.71 -15.23
N GLN A 166 1.61 3.83 -16.47
CA GLN A 166 0.28 4.39 -16.74
C GLN A 166 -0.85 3.70 -15.95
N THR A 167 -0.66 2.42 -15.62
CA THR A 167 -1.59 1.65 -14.79
C THR A 167 -1.69 2.13 -13.34
N TRP A 168 -0.78 2.98 -12.85
CA TRP A 168 -0.87 3.51 -11.48
C TRP A 168 -1.90 4.64 -11.37
N HIS A 169 -1.78 5.69 -12.21
CA HIS A 169 -2.62 6.89 -12.13
C HIS A 169 -3.41 7.19 -13.41
N GLN A 170 -3.37 6.27 -14.39
CA GLN A 170 -4.02 6.49 -15.68
C GLN A 170 -3.56 7.82 -16.31
N ASP A 171 -4.48 8.74 -16.57
CA ASP A 171 -4.19 10.01 -17.23
C ASP A 171 -4.11 11.21 -16.27
N LEU A 172 -3.97 10.99 -14.97
CA LEU A 172 -3.98 12.07 -13.96
C LEU A 172 -2.94 13.15 -14.25
N MET A 173 -1.68 12.78 -14.50
CA MET A 173 -0.61 13.75 -14.68
C MET A 173 -0.68 14.51 -16.03
N PRO A 174 -0.99 13.89 -17.17
CA PRO A 174 -1.28 14.63 -18.41
C PRO A 174 -2.42 15.63 -18.23
N GLN A 175 -3.52 15.24 -17.59
CA GLN A 175 -4.64 16.15 -17.34
C GLN A 175 -4.29 17.29 -16.39
N ARG A 176 -3.46 17.03 -15.36
CA ARG A 176 -2.93 18.08 -14.47
C ARG A 176 -2.08 19.09 -15.22
N LEU A 177 -1.18 18.64 -16.09
CA LEU A 177 -0.39 19.58 -16.93
C LEU A 177 -1.29 20.52 -17.72
N THR A 178 -2.32 19.99 -18.38
CA THR A 178 -3.28 20.78 -19.16
C THR A 178 -4.07 21.72 -18.27
N ALA A 179 -4.61 21.23 -17.16
CA ALA A 179 -5.43 22.03 -16.24
C ALA A 179 -4.67 23.18 -15.58
N LEU A 180 -3.35 23.03 -15.38
CA LEU A 180 -2.46 24.07 -14.85
C LEU A 180 -1.84 24.95 -15.94
N GLY A 181 -2.14 24.71 -17.24
CA GLY A 181 -1.56 25.45 -18.36
C GLY A 181 -0.07 25.24 -18.56
N LEU A 182 0.43 24.05 -18.20
CA LEU A 182 1.85 23.67 -18.29
C LEU A 182 2.18 22.86 -19.54
N ASP A 183 1.18 22.32 -20.25
CA ASP A 183 1.32 21.40 -21.38
C ASP A 183 1.98 22.01 -22.62
N ALA A 184 2.03 23.35 -22.71
CA ALA A 184 2.82 24.04 -23.74
C ALA A 184 4.32 23.75 -23.62
N ASN A 185 4.84 23.68 -22.38
CA ASN A 185 6.28 23.62 -22.08
C ASN A 185 6.71 22.31 -21.40
N TRP A 186 5.77 21.46 -21.01
CA TRP A 186 6.03 20.19 -20.33
C TRP A 186 5.32 19.04 -21.02
N VAL A 187 5.88 17.85 -20.86
CA VAL A 187 5.30 16.59 -21.33
C VAL A 187 5.46 15.50 -20.29
N VAL A 188 4.42 14.69 -20.09
CA VAL A 188 4.50 13.48 -19.27
C VAL A 188 5.05 12.33 -20.11
N LYS A 189 6.01 11.60 -19.56
CA LYS A 189 6.47 10.30 -20.04
C LYS A 189 6.25 9.27 -18.94
N PHE A 190 5.96 8.04 -19.32
CA PHE A 190 5.66 6.96 -18.39
C PHE A 190 6.85 6.00 -18.28
N ALA A 191 7.24 5.69 -17.06
CA ALA A 191 8.22 4.66 -16.73
C ALA A 191 7.58 3.27 -16.73
N GLY A 192 8.39 2.23 -16.89
CA GLY A 192 7.91 0.84 -16.85
C GLY A 192 7.68 0.29 -15.44
N GLY A 193 8.27 0.94 -14.42
CA GLY A 193 8.22 0.55 -13.01
C GLY A 193 8.99 1.53 -12.15
N ALA A 194 8.99 1.30 -10.83
CA ALA A 194 9.69 2.14 -9.86
C ALA A 194 11.20 2.23 -10.12
N ASP A 195 11.82 1.14 -10.52
CA ASP A 195 13.25 1.06 -10.82
C ASP A 195 13.69 2.06 -11.91
N ALA A 196 12.83 2.31 -12.90
CA ALA A 196 13.10 3.30 -13.95
C ALA A 196 13.05 4.73 -13.40
N LEU A 197 12.19 5.04 -12.42
CA LEU A 197 12.19 6.34 -11.73
C LEU A 197 13.50 6.57 -10.96
N TRP A 198 14.00 5.53 -10.29
CA TRP A 198 15.26 5.61 -9.54
C TRP A 198 16.49 5.70 -10.45
N ALA A 199 16.46 5.01 -11.59
CA ALA A 199 17.49 5.12 -12.62
C ALA A 199 17.54 6.54 -13.19
N GLU A 200 16.39 7.19 -13.40
CA GLU A 200 16.31 8.58 -13.83
C GLU A 200 16.95 9.54 -12.84
N LEU A 201 16.68 9.39 -11.53
CA LEU A 201 17.33 10.23 -10.50
C LEU A 201 18.86 10.13 -10.58
N ALA A 202 19.38 8.91 -10.73
CA ALA A 202 20.82 8.68 -10.86
C ALA A 202 21.41 9.29 -12.15
N ALA A 203 20.71 9.14 -13.27
CA ALA A 203 21.13 9.68 -14.56
C ALA A 203 21.12 11.22 -14.56
N ALA A 204 20.04 11.84 -14.11
CA ALA A 204 19.91 13.29 -14.03
C ALA A 204 20.97 13.92 -13.12
N LYS A 205 21.27 13.28 -11.98
CA LYS A 205 22.34 13.71 -11.08
C LYS A 205 23.71 13.69 -11.76
N LYS A 206 24.01 12.60 -12.47
CA LYS A 206 25.27 12.42 -13.20
C LYS A 206 25.42 13.45 -14.34
N GLU A 207 24.34 13.73 -15.05
CA GLU A 207 24.30 14.68 -16.17
C GLU A 207 24.22 16.14 -15.72
N GLY A 208 23.89 16.38 -14.45
CA GLY A 208 23.77 17.72 -13.89
C GLY A 208 22.52 18.48 -14.31
N ARG A 209 21.53 17.82 -14.90
CA ARG A 209 20.24 18.40 -15.33
C ARG A 209 19.17 18.28 -14.25
N GLY A 210 18.10 19.04 -14.41
CA GLY A 210 16.90 18.88 -13.60
C GLY A 210 16.15 17.60 -13.93
N THR A 211 15.38 17.11 -12.97
CA THR A 211 14.39 16.05 -13.19
C THR A 211 13.21 16.22 -12.24
N ILE A 212 12.01 15.97 -12.77
CA ILE A 212 10.78 15.82 -12.01
C ILE A 212 10.29 14.41 -12.24
N ILE A 213 10.08 13.67 -11.16
CA ILE A 213 9.58 12.29 -11.21
C ILE A 213 8.37 12.14 -10.29
N PHE A 214 7.51 11.19 -10.63
CA PHE A 214 6.53 10.67 -9.68
C PHE A 214 7.25 10.00 -8.51
N ASN A 215 6.80 10.27 -7.31
CA ASN A 215 7.30 9.66 -6.09
C ASN A 215 6.18 9.53 -5.06
N TRP A 216 6.47 8.85 -3.97
CA TRP A 216 5.54 8.64 -2.88
C TRP A 216 6.25 8.57 -1.53
N THR A 217 5.49 8.81 -0.47
CA THR A 217 5.86 8.49 0.91
C THR A 217 4.78 7.60 1.51
N PRO A 218 5.12 6.52 2.24
CA PRO A 218 6.46 6.08 2.68
C PRO A 218 7.31 5.45 1.57
N ASN A 219 8.56 5.90 1.46
CA ASN A 219 9.54 5.35 0.51
C ASN A 219 10.96 5.50 1.06
N PHE A 220 11.96 4.92 0.39
CA PHE A 220 13.38 5.12 0.74
C PHE A 220 13.87 6.56 0.52
N THR A 221 13.18 7.32 -0.31
CA THR A 221 13.47 8.73 -0.58
C THR A 221 13.10 9.64 0.60
N ASP A 222 12.33 9.16 1.55
CA ASP A 222 11.98 9.92 2.76
C ASP A 222 13.25 10.26 3.53
N GLY A 223 13.52 11.57 3.70
CA GLY A 223 14.76 12.04 4.32
C GLY A 223 16.02 11.95 3.43
N ALA A 224 15.92 11.54 2.17
CA ALA A 224 17.05 11.42 1.23
C ALA A 224 17.23 12.64 0.31
N GLY A 225 16.62 13.77 0.64
CA GLY A 225 16.76 15.00 -0.14
C GLY A 225 15.87 15.02 -1.39
N PHE A 226 14.61 14.63 -1.23
CA PHE A 226 13.56 14.73 -2.23
C PHE A 226 12.43 15.62 -1.70
N THR A 227 11.86 16.47 -2.56
CA THR A 227 10.78 17.40 -2.21
C THR A 227 9.63 17.26 -3.22
N PHE A 228 8.40 17.19 -2.73
CA PHE A 228 7.21 17.26 -3.58
C PHE A 228 6.96 18.69 -4.05
N ILE A 229 6.32 18.82 -5.20
CA ILE A 229 5.90 20.12 -5.74
C ILE A 229 4.62 20.55 -5.01
N ASP A 230 4.57 21.78 -4.56
CA ASP A 230 3.41 22.39 -3.93
C ASP A 230 2.38 22.78 -5.00
N PHE A 231 1.54 21.83 -5.40
CA PHE A 231 0.39 22.06 -6.28
C PHE A 231 -0.75 22.74 -5.52
N PRO A 232 -1.76 23.31 -6.23
CA PRO A 232 -2.97 23.78 -5.57
C PRO A 232 -3.55 22.70 -4.65
N PRO A 233 -4.06 23.05 -3.46
CA PRO A 233 -4.51 22.09 -2.47
C PRO A 233 -5.53 21.10 -3.04
N TYR A 234 -5.43 19.83 -2.62
CA TYR A 234 -6.45 18.83 -2.93
C TYR A 234 -7.80 19.26 -2.30
N THR A 235 -8.87 19.11 -3.08
CA THR A 235 -10.25 19.17 -2.62
C THR A 235 -11.04 18.02 -3.20
N ASP A 236 -12.06 17.54 -2.49
CA ASP A 236 -12.90 16.46 -2.98
C ASP A 236 -13.49 16.81 -4.35
N GLY A 237 -13.42 15.87 -5.27
CA GLY A 237 -13.90 16.05 -6.64
C GLY A 237 -12.96 16.81 -7.57
N CYS A 238 -11.81 17.31 -7.14
CA CYS A 238 -10.91 18.09 -7.99
C CYS A 238 -10.17 17.26 -9.05
N ARG A 239 -10.04 15.95 -8.83
CA ARG A 239 -9.29 15.06 -9.73
C ARG A 239 -10.15 14.58 -10.91
N PRO A 240 -9.56 14.27 -12.07
CA PRO A 240 -10.30 13.78 -13.24
C PRO A 240 -11.12 12.52 -12.98
N VAL A 241 -10.58 11.59 -12.18
CA VAL A 241 -11.27 10.36 -11.77
C VAL A 241 -12.56 10.64 -10.97
N ASP A 242 -12.67 11.82 -10.38
CA ASP A 242 -13.84 12.31 -9.63
C ASP A 242 -14.69 13.30 -10.44
N GLY A 243 -14.34 13.54 -11.72
CA GLY A 243 -15.03 14.47 -12.63
C GLY A 243 -14.47 15.90 -12.59
N GLY A 244 -13.40 16.16 -11.86
CA GLY A 244 -12.75 17.47 -11.79
C GLY A 244 -11.75 17.73 -12.92
N SER A 245 -11.17 18.93 -12.93
CA SER A 245 -10.21 19.36 -13.96
C SER A 245 -8.82 18.74 -13.81
N GLY A 246 -8.45 18.32 -12.60
CA GLY A 246 -7.09 17.90 -12.26
C GLY A 246 -6.16 19.03 -11.83
N ALA A 247 -6.62 20.27 -11.72
CA ALA A 247 -5.82 21.42 -11.28
C ALA A 247 -5.56 21.41 -9.75
N CYS A 248 -5.20 20.27 -9.18
CA CYS A 248 -4.91 20.12 -7.75
C CYS A 248 -3.82 19.06 -7.52
N GLY A 249 -3.18 19.13 -6.34
CA GLY A 249 -2.27 18.11 -5.84
C GLY A 249 -2.98 16.82 -5.45
N SER A 250 -2.23 15.89 -4.93
CA SER A 250 -2.74 14.63 -4.40
C SER A 250 -3.18 14.77 -2.94
N PRO A 251 -4.12 13.95 -2.46
CA PRO A 251 -4.50 13.95 -1.05
C PRO A 251 -3.36 13.44 -0.16
N ASP A 252 -3.27 13.97 1.07
CA ASP A 252 -2.61 13.28 2.19
C ASP A 252 -3.51 12.11 2.60
N GLY A 253 -3.22 10.95 2.04
CA GLY A 253 -4.10 9.82 1.97
C GLY A 253 -3.85 8.73 3.01
N TYR A 254 -4.71 7.72 2.96
CA TYR A 254 -4.49 6.48 3.70
C TYR A 254 -3.55 5.51 2.96
N LEU A 255 -2.90 4.65 3.73
CA LEU A 255 -2.28 3.42 3.27
C LEU A 255 -2.96 2.26 4.00
N LYS A 256 -3.77 1.49 3.30
CA LYS A 256 -4.67 0.48 3.88
C LYS A 256 -4.30 -0.95 3.52
N LYS A 257 -4.99 -1.87 4.18
CA LYS A 257 -5.02 -3.30 3.89
C LYS A 257 -6.41 -3.71 3.43
N ALA A 258 -6.47 -4.66 2.52
CA ALA A 258 -7.71 -5.29 2.05
C ALA A 258 -7.59 -6.80 2.12
N VAL A 259 -8.71 -7.50 2.31
CA VAL A 259 -8.76 -8.96 2.35
C VAL A 259 -9.99 -9.50 1.64
N SER A 260 -9.86 -10.71 1.09
CA SER A 260 -11.02 -11.48 0.65
C SER A 260 -11.85 -11.95 1.84
N GLU A 261 -13.16 -11.70 1.80
CA GLU A 261 -14.08 -12.22 2.81
C GLU A 261 -14.04 -13.75 2.91
N LYS A 262 -13.81 -14.44 1.79
CA LYS A 262 -13.66 -15.91 1.77
C LYS A 262 -12.42 -16.35 2.53
N TRP A 263 -11.30 -15.64 2.36
CA TRP A 263 -10.05 -15.96 3.03
C TRP A 263 -10.15 -15.78 4.55
N THR A 264 -10.81 -14.73 5.04
CA THR A 264 -10.97 -14.51 6.50
C THR A 264 -11.75 -15.65 7.19
N LYS A 265 -12.65 -16.32 6.47
CA LYS A 265 -13.43 -17.46 6.96
C LYS A 265 -12.61 -18.75 7.00
N THR A 266 -11.63 -18.90 6.11
CA THR A 266 -10.81 -20.10 6.00
C THR A 266 -9.46 -19.99 6.72
N HIS A 267 -9.01 -18.77 7.05
CA HIS A 267 -7.73 -18.49 7.71
C HIS A 267 -7.94 -17.47 8.85
N PRO A 268 -8.73 -17.81 9.88
CA PRO A 268 -9.12 -16.86 10.93
C PRO A 268 -7.91 -16.33 11.73
N ASP A 269 -6.91 -17.17 12.04
CA ASP A 269 -5.74 -16.76 12.82
C ASP A 269 -4.81 -15.86 11.98
N ALA A 270 -4.59 -16.21 10.70
CA ALA A 270 -3.84 -15.38 9.76
C ALA A 270 -4.55 -14.03 9.52
N ALA A 271 -5.89 -14.03 9.40
CA ALA A 271 -6.68 -12.81 9.26
C ALA A 271 -6.59 -11.93 10.52
N ALA A 272 -6.61 -12.52 11.71
CA ALA A 272 -6.43 -11.80 12.97
C ALA A 272 -5.04 -11.17 13.08
N MET A 273 -4.00 -11.90 12.67
CA MET A 273 -2.63 -11.37 12.56
C MET A 273 -2.57 -10.20 11.58
N PHE A 274 -3.09 -10.39 10.38
CA PHE A 274 -3.06 -9.38 9.32
C PHE A 274 -3.85 -8.11 9.71
N LYS A 275 -4.93 -8.24 10.50
CA LYS A 275 -5.66 -7.11 11.05
C LYS A 275 -4.79 -6.23 11.94
N LYS A 276 -3.95 -6.86 12.79
CA LYS A 276 -3.03 -6.17 13.72
C LYS A 276 -1.81 -5.56 13.03
N LEU A 277 -1.48 -6.04 11.83
CA LEU A 277 -0.31 -5.59 11.08
C LEU A 277 -0.48 -4.11 10.73
N ALA A 278 0.46 -3.27 11.20
CA ALA A 278 0.45 -1.83 10.95
C ALA A 278 1.89 -1.30 10.97
N PHE A 279 2.38 -0.89 9.81
CA PHE A 279 3.75 -0.39 9.65
C PHE A 279 3.79 1.14 9.69
N THR A 280 4.90 1.66 10.22
CA THR A 280 5.23 3.09 10.20
C THR A 280 5.91 3.46 8.88
N THR A 281 5.93 4.76 8.55
CA THR A 281 6.67 5.33 7.40
C THR A 281 8.11 4.83 7.35
N GLY A 282 8.85 4.92 8.47
CA GLY A 282 10.24 4.46 8.50
C GLY A 282 10.43 2.94 8.32
N GLN A 283 9.44 2.12 8.70
CA GLN A 283 9.50 0.67 8.48
C GLN A 283 9.31 0.33 7.01
N ILE A 284 8.37 0.99 6.32
CA ILE A 284 8.09 0.77 4.89
C ILE A 284 9.26 1.32 4.06
N GLY A 285 9.75 2.54 4.36
CA GLY A 285 10.92 3.10 3.70
C GLY A 285 12.18 2.24 3.84
N ALA A 286 12.38 1.61 5.01
CA ALA A 286 13.48 0.67 5.21
C ALA A 286 13.34 -0.62 4.39
N MET A 287 12.12 -1.11 4.14
CA MET A 287 11.87 -2.24 3.24
C MET A 287 12.28 -1.89 1.81
N ALA A 288 11.85 -0.72 1.32
CA ALA A 288 12.23 -0.23 0.00
C ALA A 288 13.76 -0.03 -0.12
N ALA A 289 14.39 0.56 0.88
CA ALA A 289 15.83 0.84 0.88
C ALA A 289 16.69 -0.42 0.73
N TYR A 290 16.31 -1.55 1.29
CA TYR A 290 17.07 -2.80 1.13
C TYR A 290 17.19 -3.22 -0.34
N VAL A 291 16.18 -2.94 -1.16
CA VAL A 291 16.21 -3.27 -2.59
C VAL A 291 16.75 -2.10 -3.41
N ASP A 292 16.16 -0.92 -3.24
CA ASP A 292 16.43 0.21 -4.13
C ASP A 292 17.80 0.86 -3.89
N VAL A 293 18.32 0.76 -2.65
CA VAL A 293 19.65 1.31 -2.25
C VAL A 293 20.67 0.18 -2.08
N ASP A 294 20.38 -0.81 -1.21
CA ASP A 294 21.32 -1.89 -0.86
C ASP A 294 21.40 -2.97 -1.96
N LYS A 295 20.55 -2.92 -3.00
CA LYS A 295 20.50 -3.85 -4.15
C LYS A 295 20.30 -5.32 -3.77
N MET A 296 19.58 -5.57 -2.69
CA MET A 296 19.20 -6.92 -2.28
C MET A 296 18.06 -7.47 -3.14
N THR A 297 17.93 -8.79 -3.18
CA THR A 297 16.69 -9.41 -3.68
C THR A 297 15.53 -9.08 -2.72
N HIS A 298 14.30 -9.02 -3.23
CA HIS A 298 13.13 -8.75 -2.40
C HIS A 298 12.95 -9.79 -1.28
N GLU A 299 13.19 -11.06 -1.60
CA GLU A 299 13.09 -12.16 -0.63
C GLU A 299 14.14 -12.01 0.50
N ASP A 300 15.40 -11.74 0.15
CA ASP A 300 16.45 -11.55 1.15
C ASP A 300 16.21 -10.28 1.99
N ALA A 301 15.66 -9.23 1.38
CA ALA A 301 15.24 -8.02 2.06
C ALA A 301 14.14 -8.32 3.09
N GLY A 302 13.14 -9.12 2.74
CA GLY A 302 12.08 -9.58 3.64
C GLY A 302 12.64 -10.40 4.81
N LYS A 303 13.52 -11.38 4.54
CA LYS A 303 14.21 -12.17 5.58
C LYS A 303 15.07 -11.29 6.51
N LYS A 304 15.80 -10.32 5.95
CA LYS A 304 16.61 -9.35 6.71
C LYS A 304 15.73 -8.50 7.61
N TRP A 305 14.59 -8.02 7.08
CA TRP A 305 13.66 -7.20 7.84
C TRP A 305 13.07 -7.99 9.02
N LEU A 306 12.57 -9.20 8.80
CA LEU A 306 12.03 -10.10 9.83
C LEU A 306 13.05 -10.35 10.94
N LYS A 307 14.30 -10.65 10.58
CA LYS A 307 15.38 -10.89 11.56
C LYS A 307 15.65 -9.66 12.44
N LYS A 308 15.71 -8.47 11.83
CA LYS A 308 16.00 -7.22 12.53
C LYS A 308 14.83 -6.70 13.36
N ASN A 309 13.60 -6.98 12.95
CA ASN A 309 12.39 -6.40 13.54
C ASN A 309 11.53 -7.42 14.32
N LYS A 310 12.16 -8.45 14.89
CA LYS A 310 11.47 -9.54 15.62
C LYS A 310 10.55 -9.03 16.74
N LYS A 311 10.96 -7.97 17.45
CA LYS A 311 10.14 -7.35 18.50
C LYS A 311 8.90 -6.63 17.94
N VAL A 312 8.93 -6.20 16.68
CA VAL A 312 7.80 -5.54 16.01
C VAL A 312 6.77 -6.57 15.58
N TRP A 313 7.16 -7.48 14.67
CA TRP A 313 6.20 -8.39 14.06
C TRP A 313 5.63 -9.44 15.02
N LYS A 314 6.38 -9.86 16.06
CA LYS A 314 5.84 -10.75 17.10
C LYS A 314 4.66 -10.17 17.89
N LYS A 315 4.44 -8.86 17.84
CA LYS A 315 3.24 -8.25 18.44
C LYS A 315 1.98 -8.54 17.62
N PHE A 316 2.13 -8.78 16.32
CA PHE A 316 1.01 -9.05 15.42
C PHE A 316 0.50 -10.49 15.57
N THR A 317 1.34 -11.43 16.03
CA THR A 317 1.01 -12.86 16.19
C THR A 317 0.49 -13.24 17.58
N LYS A 318 0.30 -12.27 18.49
CA LYS A 318 -0.18 -12.50 19.85
C LYS A 318 -1.67 -12.28 20.01
#